data_ad1a5561b5e97546674cd69af03047fc
#
_entry.id   ad1a5561b5e97546674cd69af03047fc
#
_cell.length_a   1.000
_cell.length_b   1.000
_cell.length_c   1.000
_cell.angle_alpha   90.00
_cell.angle_beta   90.00
_cell.angle_gamma   90.00
#
_symmetry.space_group_name_H-M   'P 1'
#
loop_
_entity.id
_entity.type
_entity.pdbx_description
1 polymer ?
#
loop_
_entity_poly.entity_id
_entity_poly.type
_entity_poly.pdbx_seq_one_letter_code
_entity_poly.pdbx_strand_id
1 'polypeptide(L)'
;MRPGAYIRSRVPQLAVLLVLEGLLALVLCVTSAPADLVALVLALVALAAALALGIGYRRDREFWGSVESLKDSPDAVRAARELMAEPHGAEARAASDAIVNLSKVAADEVAEQRRAVEEYRAYVETWVHEAKSPITAARLALANLEEEAPILSSVGAAGSEAPGYDSLVPRLRAVGDELTRVEGYIEQALFYARSETLDRDFLVRKYELREIVSAAVRANASLLIGAKVTPRLGEGLSLEVFTDSKWLVFMLGQLLQNSARYARADAEGGPQVWFDARLVDEGLAAERVELAVRDNGCGVAEADLLRVFDRGFTGDNGRSHKHSTGLGLWLVWRLATKMGVEVSVDSAEGEGFAVTLGFPANKMHYLEG
;
A
#
# COMPACT_ATOMS: atom_id res chain seq x y z
N MET A 1 20.12 22.27 -21.51
CA MET A 1 20.92 23.51 -21.23
C MET A 1 20.60 24.61 -22.24
N ARG A 2 20.25 25.84 -21.81
CA ARG A 2 19.94 26.98 -22.71
C ARG A 2 21.21 27.63 -23.22
N PRO A 3 21.28 28.07 -24.53
CA PRO A 3 22.48 28.66 -25.11
C PRO A 3 23.03 29.84 -24.31
N GLY A 4 22.14 30.70 -23.79
CA GLY A 4 22.55 31.88 -23.01
C GLY A 4 23.23 31.53 -21.67
N ALA A 5 22.87 30.40 -21.03
CA ALA A 5 23.53 29.94 -19.82
C ALA A 5 24.97 29.45 -20.13
N TYR A 6 25.15 28.76 -21.25
CA TYR A 6 26.46 28.32 -21.70
C TYR A 6 27.40 29.50 -21.99
N ILE A 7 26.94 30.51 -22.75
CA ILE A 7 27.71 31.70 -23.04
C ILE A 7 28.12 32.43 -21.74
N ARG A 8 27.18 32.54 -20.79
CA ARG A 8 27.47 33.19 -19.48
C ARG A 8 28.55 32.45 -18.69
N SER A 9 28.59 31.13 -18.73
CA SER A 9 29.64 30.35 -18.05
C SER A 9 31.03 30.50 -18.71
N ARG A 10 31.07 30.90 -19.99
CA ARG A 10 32.31 31.10 -20.75
C ARG A 10 32.74 32.56 -20.86
N VAL A 11 32.06 33.51 -20.19
CA VAL A 11 32.41 34.95 -20.21
C VAL A 11 33.88 35.21 -19.85
N PRO A 12 34.51 34.59 -18.83
CA PRO A 12 35.93 34.82 -18.55
C PRO A 12 36.85 34.41 -19.71
N GLN A 13 36.54 33.29 -20.36
CA GLN A 13 37.32 32.79 -21.50
C GLN A 13 37.17 33.69 -22.74
N LEU A 14 35.94 34.16 -23.00
CA LEU A 14 35.67 35.15 -24.05
C LEU A 14 36.34 36.47 -23.81
N ALA A 15 36.42 36.94 -22.58
CA ALA A 15 37.15 38.16 -22.22
C ALA A 15 38.66 38.03 -22.49
N VAL A 16 39.27 36.88 -22.11
CA VAL A 16 40.69 36.62 -22.39
C VAL A 16 40.95 36.55 -23.90
N LEU A 17 40.04 35.94 -24.65
CA LEU A 17 40.18 35.87 -26.10
C LEU A 17 40.07 37.20 -26.78
N LEU A 18 39.17 38.10 -26.36
CA LEU A 18 39.07 39.49 -26.83
C LEU A 18 40.33 40.29 -26.54
N VAL A 19 40.90 40.13 -25.36
CA VAL A 19 42.20 40.79 -25.00
C VAL A 19 43.32 40.29 -25.90
N LEU A 20 43.37 38.98 -26.16
CA LEU A 20 44.37 38.38 -27.03
C LEU A 20 44.23 38.85 -28.48
N GLU A 21 43.02 38.94 -29.01
CA GLU A 21 42.75 39.51 -30.33
C GLU A 21 43.16 40.98 -30.41
N GLY A 22 42.87 41.78 -29.37
CA GLY A 22 43.32 43.19 -29.32
C GLY A 22 44.82 43.32 -29.32
N LEU A 23 45.52 42.51 -28.55
CA LEU A 23 46.99 42.48 -28.54
C LEU A 23 47.57 42.03 -29.90
N LEU A 24 46.97 41.01 -30.51
CA LEU A 24 47.40 40.54 -31.86
C LEU A 24 47.19 41.66 -32.91
N ALA A 25 46.07 42.34 -32.90
CA ALA A 25 45.81 43.49 -33.77
C ALA A 25 46.85 44.59 -33.55
N LEU A 26 47.14 44.90 -32.29
CA LEU A 26 48.16 45.92 -31.94
C LEU A 26 49.55 45.56 -32.53
N VAL A 27 49.97 44.34 -32.33
CA VAL A 27 51.29 43.83 -32.86
C VAL A 27 51.32 43.92 -34.36
N LEU A 28 50.27 43.48 -35.08
CA LEU A 28 50.16 43.55 -36.53
C LEU A 28 50.16 45.03 -37.03
N CYS A 29 49.53 45.93 -36.33
CA CYS A 29 49.57 47.36 -36.63
C CYS A 29 50.94 47.97 -36.46
N VAL A 30 51.65 47.62 -35.36
CA VAL A 30 53.02 48.12 -35.11
C VAL A 30 54.01 47.60 -36.14
N THR A 31 53.82 46.38 -36.65
CA THR A 31 54.67 45.82 -37.71
C THR A 31 54.31 46.29 -39.12
N SER A 32 53.41 47.30 -39.24
CA SER A 32 52.99 47.89 -40.52
C SER A 32 52.42 46.87 -41.50
N ALA A 33 51.76 45.82 -41.02
CA ALA A 33 51.13 44.80 -41.83
C ALA A 33 49.99 45.44 -42.71
N PRO A 34 49.76 44.98 -43.96
CA PRO A 34 48.65 45.42 -44.79
C PRO A 34 47.30 45.22 -44.06
N ALA A 35 46.39 46.18 -44.19
CA ALA A 35 45.07 46.12 -43.49
C ALA A 35 44.27 44.88 -43.84
N ASP A 36 44.33 44.41 -45.07
CA ASP A 36 43.68 43.19 -45.53
C ASP A 36 44.21 41.94 -44.82
N LEU A 37 45.50 41.87 -44.58
CA LEU A 37 46.13 40.79 -43.84
C LEU A 37 45.70 40.79 -42.35
N VAL A 38 45.65 41.97 -41.74
CA VAL A 38 45.18 42.14 -40.34
C VAL A 38 43.73 41.65 -40.24
N ALA A 39 42.83 42.11 -41.15
CA ALA A 39 41.43 41.69 -41.15
C ALA A 39 41.28 40.18 -41.36
N LEU A 40 42.03 39.60 -42.27
CA LEU A 40 42.00 38.16 -42.51
C LEU A 40 42.42 37.35 -41.27
N VAL A 41 43.48 37.71 -40.60
CA VAL A 41 43.99 37.01 -39.43
C VAL A 41 42.97 37.07 -38.30
N LEU A 42 42.45 38.28 -37.99
CA LEU A 42 41.41 38.45 -36.96
C LEU A 42 40.13 37.67 -37.27
N ALA A 43 39.68 37.68 -38.55
CA ALA A 43 38.53 36.89 -38.96
C ALA A 43 38.72 35.38 -38.80
N LEU A 44 39.93 34.86 -39.09
CA LEU A 44 40.27 33.44 -38.90
C LEU A 44 40.31 33.06 -37.43
N VAL A 45 40.83 33.91 -36.54
CA VAL A 45 40.85 33.68 -35.09
C VAL A 45 39.46 33.70 -34.53
N ALA A 46 38.62 34.67 -34.94
CA ALA A 46 37.21 34.75 -34.51
C ALA A 46 36.41 33.50 -34.98
N LEU A 47 36.64 33.05 -36.24
CA LEU A 47 36.00 31.87 -36.76
C LEU A 47 36.43 30.61 -36.00
N ALA A 48 37.70 30.45 -35.69
CA ALA A 48 38.22 29.31 -34.92
C ALA A 48 37.60 29.31 -33.49
N ALA A 49 37.52 30.48 -32.87
CA ALA A 49 36.89 30.65 -31.56
C ALA A 49 35.38 30.29 -31.59
N ALA A 50 34.66 30.74 -32.60
CA ALA A 50 33.24 30.41 -32.78
C ALA A 50 33.02 28.92 -32.98
N LEU A 51 33.86 28.26 -33.77
CA LEU A 51 33.83 26.80 -33.98
C LEU A 51 34.12 26.04 -32.67
N ALA A 52 35.13 26.45 -31.91
CA ALA A 52 35.50 25.84 -30.64
C ALA A 52 34.32 25.97 -29.59
N LEU A 53 33.70 27.13 -29.53
CA LEU A 53 32.53 27.37 -28.70
C LEU A 53 31.30 26.54 -29.11
N GLY A 54 31.08 26.41 -30.44
CA GLY A 54 30.01 25.59 -31.00
C GLY A 54 30.16 24.10 -30.70
N ILE A 55 31.38 23.58 -30.86
CA ILE A 55 31.70 22.18 -30.51
C ILE A 55 31.54 21.95 -29.00
N GLY A 56 32.09 22.87 -28.20
CA GLY A 56 31.95 22.80 -26.72
C GLY A 56 30.49 22.83 -26.27
N TYR A 57 29.67 23.70 -26.87
CA TYR A 57 28.24 23.80 -26.55
C TYR A 57 27.49 22.50 -26.88
N ARG A 58 27.72 21.90 -28.07
CA ARG A 58 27.06 20.65 -28.42
C ARG A 58 27.39 19.54 -27.43
N ARG A 59 28.65 19.41 -27.08
CA ARG A 59 29.18 18.41 -26.15
C ARG A 59 28.66 18.53 -24.74
N ASP A 60 28.64 19.77 -24.21
CA ASP A 60 28.14 20.07 -22.88
C ASP A 60 26.59 19.93 -22.83
N ARG A 61 25.89 20.26 -23.95
CA ARG A 61 24.45 20.15 -24.03
C ARG A 61 23.96 18.71 -23.91
N GLU A 62 24.63 17.72 -24.49
CA GLU A 62 24.26 16.31 -24.42
C GLU A 62 24.37 15.80 -22.98
N PHE A 63 25.48 16.05 -22.31
CA PHE A 63 25.68 15.67 -20.93
C PHE A 63 24.68 16.32 -19.96
N TRP A 64 24.59 17.64 -19.98
CA TRP A 64 23.66 18.35 -19.07
C TRP A 64 22.20 18.11 -19.41
N GLY A 65 21.88 17.78 -20.66
CA GLY A 65 20.54 17.35 -21.05
C GLY A 65 20.16 16.00 -20.46
N SER A 66 21.08 15.04 -20.45
CA SER A 66 20.85 13.73 -19.81
C SER A 66 20.72 13.85 -18.29
N VAL A 67 21.49 14.73 -17.65
CA VAL A 67 21.33 15.02 -16.20
C VAL A 67 19.97 15.66 -15.90
N GLU A 68 19.48 16.54 -16.78
CA GLU A 68 18.16 17.18 -16.62
C GLU A 68 17.02 16.15 -16.77
N SER A 69 17.14 15.17 -17.64
CA SER A 69 16.14 14.09 -17.83
C SER A 69 16.05 13.13 -16.63
N LEU A 70 17.09 13.02 -15.80
CA LEU A 70 17.03 12.23 -14.57
C LEU A 70 16.00 12.75 -13.56
N LYS A 71 15.64 14.05 -13.60
CA LYS A 71 14.65 14.63 -12.67
C LYS A 71 13.25 14.04 -12.84
N ASP A 72 12.91 13.68 -14.08
CA ASP A 72 11.58 13.21 -14.45
C ASP A 72 11.51 11.67 -14.56
N SER A 73 12.62 10.98 -14.26
CA SER A 73 12.69 9.53 -14.34
C SER A 73 12.35 8.88 -13.00
N PRO A 74 11.37 7.98 -12.93
CA PRO A 74 11.04 7.25 -11.73
C PRO A 74 12.18 6.31 -11.27
N ASP A 75 13.04 5.89 -12.20
CA ASP A 75 14.19 5.01 -11.96
C ASP A 75 15.53 5.76 -11.88
N ALA A 76 15.52 7.08 -11.68
CA ALA A 76 16.72 7.93 -11.69
C ALA A 76 17.86 7.38 -10.82
N VAL A 77 17.53 6.84 -9.64
CA VAL A 77 18.51 6.29 -8.69
C VAL A 77 19.20 5.02 -9.24
N ARG A 78 18.47 4.18 -9.98
CA ARG A 78 19.02 2.91 -10.52
C ARG A 78 19.71 3.11 -11.85
N ALA A 79 19.16 3.96 -12.69
CA ALA A 79 19.56 4.13 -14.08
C ALA A 79 20.49 5.35 -14.30
N ALA A 80 20.88 6.09 -13.24
CA ALA A 80 21.71 7.28 -13.37
C ALA A 80 22.96 7.05 -14.24
N ARG A 81 23.63 5.90 -14.08
CA ARG A 81 24.83 5.57 -14.85
C ARG A 81 24.54 5.26 -16.32
N GLU A 82 23.39 4.66 -16.63
CA GLU A 82 22.99 4.25 -17.98
C GLU A 82 22.37 5.40 -18.77
N LEU A 83 21.64 6.31 -18.08
CA LEU A 83 20.94 7.42 -18.69
C LEU A 83 21.83 8.64 -18.93
N MET A 84 22.97 8.76 -18.23
CA MET A 84 23.87 9.88 -18.39
C MET A 84 24.79 9.69 -19.61
N ALA A 85 24.84 10.73 -20.44
CA ALA A 85 25.81 10.78 -21.55
C ALA A 85 27.25 10.87 -21.02
N GLU A 86 28.24 10.48 -21.83
CA GLU A 86 29.64 10.56 -21.43
C GLU A 86 30.08 11.98 -21.03
N PRO A 87 30.66 12.13 -19.85
CA PRO A 87 31.08 13.43 -19.36
C PRO A 87 32.32 13.93 -20.07
N HIS A 88 32.29 15.14 -20.58
CA HIS A 88 33.40 15.76 -21.26
C HIS A 88 33.91 16.96 -20.43
N GLY A 89 35.17 16.92 -20.04
CA GLY A 89 35.82 17.92 -19.20
C GLY A 89 35.82 17.53 -17.71
N ALA A 90 36.66 18.21 -16.92
CA ALA A 90 36.88 17.89 -15.52
C ALA A 90 35.64 18.12 -14.66
N GLU A 91 34.91 19.21 -14.91
CA GLU A 91 33.69 19.58 -14.15
C GLU A 91 32.55 18.59 -14.39
N ALA A 92 32.34 18.21 -15.66
CA ALA A 92 31.32 17.23 -16.02
C ALA A 92 31.63 15.83 -15.43
N ARG A 93 32.92 15.43 -15.43
CA ARG A 93 33.35 14.16 -14.80
C ARG A 93 33.12 14.19 -13.30
N ALA A 94 33.52 15.25 -12.61
CA ALA A 94 33.30 15.39 -11.17
C ALA A 94 31.81 15.35 -10.82
N ALA A 95 30.97 16.02 -11.61
CA ALA A 95 29.51 15.98 -11.44
C ALA A 95 28.94 14.58 -11.69
N SER A 96 29.39 13.91 -12.76
CA SER A 96 28.99 12.54 -13.07
C SER A 96 29.35 11.56 -11.96
N ASP A 97 30.60 11.61 -11.49
CA ASP A 97 31.09 10.75 -10.41
C ASP A 97 30.32 11.00 -9.11
N ALA A 98 30.00 12.25 -8.78
CA ALA A 98 29.23 12.60 -7.61
C ALA A 98 27.77 12.06 -7.73
N ILE A 99 27.11 12.24 -8.88
CA ILE A 99 25.76 11.75 -9.11
C ILE A 99 25.71 10.22 -9.03
N VAL A 100 26.64 9.53 -9.70
CA VAL A 100 26.71 8.06 -9.70
C VAL A 100 26.96 7.53 -8.29
N ASN A 101 27.86 8.15 -7.52
CA ASN A 101 28.13 7.77 -6.13
C ASN A 101 26.91 8.00 -5.23
N LEU A 102 26.25 9.15 -5.32
CA LEU A 102 25.02 9.43 -4.57
C LEU A 102 23.91 8.47 -4.92
N SER A 103 23.72 8.18 -6.21
CA SER A 103 22.73 7.20 -6.69
C SER A 103 23.01 5.80 -6.16
N LYS A 104 24.29 5.40 -6.11
CA LYS A 104 24.69 4.13 -5.54
C LYS A 104 24.40 4.05 -4.06
N VAL A 105 24.79 5.07 -3.26
CA VAL A 105 24.51 5.12 -1.82
C VAL A 105 23.01 5.05 -1.56
N ALA A 106 22.22 5.84 -2.29
CA ALA A 106 20.76 5.83 -2.15
C ALA A 106 20.14 4.46 -2.53
N ALA A 107 20.66 3.82 -3.58
CA ALA A 107 20.21 2.49 -3.98
C ALA A 107 20.55 1.42 -2.92
N ASP A 108 21.76 1.49 -2.36
CA ASP A 108 22.23 0.57 -1.31
C ASP A 108 21.38 0.74 -0.03
N GLU A 109 21.09 1.98 0.37
CA GLU A 109 20.23 2.28 1.53
C GLU A 109 18.80 1.78 1.34
N VAL A 110 18.19 2.01 0.17
CA VAL A 110 16.86 1.46 -0.16
C VAL A 110 16.87 -0.06 -0.16
N ALA A 111 17.94 -0.70 -0.67
CA ALA A 111 18.08 -2.15 -0.68
C ALA A 111 18.24 -2.71 0.75
N GLU A 112 18.94 -2.01 1.63
CA GLU A 112 19.10 -2.38 3.04
C GLU A 112 17.77 -2.26 3.79
N GLN A 113 17.05 -1.16 3.62
CA GLN A 113 15.73 -0.99 4.23
C GLN A 113 14.73 -2.05 3.76
N ARG A 114 14.74 -2.40 2.46
CA ARG A 114 13.90 -3.50 1.94
C ARG A 114 14.25 -4.84 2.59
N ARG A 115 15.54 -5.15 2.74
CA ARG A 115 15.97 -6.38 3.42
C ARG A 115 15.52 -6.40 4.87
N ALA A 116 15.67 -5.31 5.60
CA ALA A 116 15.22 -5.20 6.99
C ALA A 116 13.69 -5.41 7.11
N VAL A 117 12.90 -4.89 6.18
CA VAL A 117 11.45 -5.12 6.14
C VAL A 117 11.13 -6.59 5.84
N GLU A 118 11.82 -7.22 4.90
CA GLU A 118 11.65 -8.64 4.58
C GLU A 118 12.02 -9.55 5.76
N GLU A 119 13.12 -9.27 6.44
CA GLU A 119 13.55 -9.98 7.65
C GLU A 119 12.55 -9.82 8.80
N TYR A 120 12.09 -8.58 9.03
CA TYR A 120 11.05 -8.31 10.03
C TYR A 120 9.75 -9.07 9.72
N ARG A 121 9.34 -9.11 8.46
CA ARG A 121 8.18 -9.89 8.01
C ARG A 121 8.35 -11.39 8.31
N ALA A 122 9.48 -11.98 7.92
CA ALA A 122 9.77 -13.38 8.16
C ALA A 122 9.77 -13.70 9.67
N TYR A 123 10.32 -12.81 10.48
CA TYR A 123 10.29 -12.92 11.94
C TYR A 123 8.85 -12.91 12.47
N VAL A 124 8.01 -11.96 12.04
CA VAL A 124 6.60 -11.88 12.46
C VAL A 124 5.81 -13.11 12.03
N GLU A 125 6.03 -13.61 10.82
CA GLU A 125 5.39 -14.86 10.34
C GLU A 125 5.75 -16.06 11.21
N THR A 126 7.03 -16.23 11.53
CA THR A 126 7.51 -17.29 12.42
C THR A 126 6.93 -17.17 13.82
N TRP A 127 6.99 -15.96 14.39
CA TRP A 127 6.45 -15.69 15.73
C TRP A 127 4.94 -15.99 15.83
N VAL A 128 4.18 -15.61 14.79
CA VAL A 128 2.74 -15.87 14.71
C VAL A 128 2.45 -17.36 14.67
N HIS A 129 3.23 -18.14 13.89
CA HIS A 129 3.08 -19.59 13.85
C HIS A 129 3.39 -20.22 15.20
N GLU A 130 4.44 -19.77 15.89
CA GLU A 130 4.78 -20.24 17.22
C GLU A 130 3.74 -19.86 18.28
N ALA A 131 3.14 -18.67 18.17
CA ALA A 131 2.09 -18.21 19.08
C ALA A 131 0.75 -18.97 18.87
N LYS A 132 0.39 -19.31 17.62
CA LYS A 132 -0.83 -20.10 17.34
C LYS A 132 -0.80 -21.49 17.99
N SER A 133 0.35 -22.12 18.07
CA SER A 133 0.48 -23.48 18.60
C SER A 133 0.02 -23.60 20.06
N PRO A 134 0.54 -22.83 21.04
CA PRO A 134 0.10 -22.90 22.44
C PRO A 134 -1.34 -22.43 22.63
N ILE A 135 -1.82 -21.49 21.81
CA ILE A 135 -3.21 -21.03 21.84
C ILE A 135 -4.15 -22.17 21.43
N THR A 136 -3.82 -22.89 20.35
CA THR A 136 -4.61 -24.04 19.88
C THR A 136 -4.59 -25.16 20.94
N ALA A 137 -3.45 -25.41 21.58
CA ALA A 137 -3.35 -26.37 22.67
C ALA A 137 -4.21 -25.97 23.88
N ALA A 138 -4.21 -24.69 24.25
CA ALA A 138 -5.06 -24.17 25.34
C ALA A 138 -6.55 -24.29 25.02
N ARG A 139 -6.97 -23.99 23.77
CA ARG A 139 -8.36 -24.18 23.33
C ARG A 139 -8.81 -25.63 23.40
N LEU A 140 -7.95 -26.55 22.93
CA LEU A 140 -8.24 -27.98 22.99
C LEU A 140 -8.38 -28.46 24.43
N ALA A 141 -7.48 -28.03 25.34
CA ALA A 141 -7.58 -28.34 26.75
C ALA A 141 -8.88 -27.81 27.38
N LEU A 142 -9.29 -26.59 27.02
CA LEU A 142 -10.56 -26.02 27.48
C LEU A 142 -11.77 -26.78 26.96
N ALA A 143 -11.79 -27.15 25.67
CA ALA A 143 -12.87 -27.93 25.07
C ALA A 143 -13.02 -29.30 25.75
N ASN A 144 -11.91 -29.99 26.06
CA ASN A 144 -11.93 -31.24 26.78
C ASN A 144 -12.52 -31.07 28.21
N LEU A 145 -12.17 -29.98 28.92
CA LEU A 145 -12.73 -29.68 30.23
C LEU A 145 -14.24 -29.34 30.15
N GLU A 146 -14.69 -28.69 29.11
CA GLU A 146 -16.12 -28.43 28.89
C GLU A 146 -16.91 -29.72 28.62
N GLU A 147 -16.31 -30.69 27.90
CA GLU A 147 -16.93 -31.98 27.61
C GLU A 147 -16.95 -32.90 28.86
N GLU A 148 -15.94 -32.84 29.70
CA GLU A 148 -15.88 -33.58 30.96
C GLU A 148 -16.74 -32.98 32.09
N ALA A 149 -17.06 -31.70 32.03
CA ALA A 149 -17.83 -31.02 33.07
C ALA A 149 -19.21 -31.65 33.39
N PRO A 150 -20.02 -32.15 32.43
CA PRO A 150 -21.25 -32.86 32.73
C PRO A 150 -21.02 -34.21 33.44
N ILE A 151 -19.95 -34.92 33.13
CA ILE A 151 -19.59 -36.21 33.72
C ILE A 151 -19.18 -35.99 35.16
N LEU A 152 -18.35 -35.00 35.42
CA LEU A 152 -17.93 -34.60 36.77
C LEU A 152 -19.07 -34.12 37.66
N SER A 153 -20.05 -33.40 37.09
CA SER A 153 -21.23 -32.97 37.82
C SER A 153 -22.16 -34.12 38.21
N SER A 154 -22.23 -35.20 37.42
CA SER A 154 -23.01 -36.40 37.70
C SER A 154 -22.39 -37.28 38.77
N VAL A 155 -21.08 -37.28 38.93
CA VAL A 155 -20.35 -38.03 39.94
C VAL A 155 -20.34 -37.30 41.28
N GLY A 156 -20.39 -35.96 41.31
CA GLY A 156 -20.42 -35.16 42.53
C GLY A 156 -21.78 -35.10 43.23
N ALA A 157 -22.86 -35.62 42.64
CA ALA A 157 -24.23 -35.55 43.20
C ALA A 157 -24.50 -36.50 44.41
N ALA A 158 -23.50 -37.23 44.87
CA ALA A 158 -23.65 -38.13 45.99
C ALA A 158 -23.09 -37.59 47.34
N GLY A 159 -23.26 -36.29 47.63
CA GLY A 159 -23.12 -35.82 49.01
C GLY A 159 -22.18 -34.70 49.39
N SER A 160 -21.97 -33.68 48.57
CA SER A 160 -21.39 -32.45 49.10
C SER A 160 -21.87 -31.22 48.30
N GLU A 161 -22.35 -30.20 49.02
CA GLU A 161 -22.54 -28.85 48.54
C GLU A 161 -21.19 -28.27 48.11
N ALA A 162 -20.75 -28.57 46.88
CA ALA A 162 -19.64 -27.87 46.25
C ALA A 162 -20.20 -26.75 45.36
N PRO A 163 -20.13 -25.49 45.79
CA PRO A 163 -20.62 -24.35 45.00
C PRO A 163 -19.60 -23.99 43.95
N GLY A 164 -19.32 -24.89 43.00
CA GLY A 164 -18.20 -24.69 42.12
C GLY A 164 -18.45 -24.91 40.62
N TYR A 165 -19.26 -25.88 40.27
CA TYR A 165 -19.36 -26.33 38.88
C TYR A 165 -20.17 -25.38 37.97
N ASP A 166 -21.28 -24.86 38.43
CA ASP A 166 -22.10 -23.91 37.65
C ASP A 166 -21.34 -22.60 37.32
N SER A 167 -20.33 -22.26 38.12
CA SER A 167 -19.48 -21.07 37.86
C SER A 167 -18.24 -21.36 37.02
N LEU A 168 -17.85 -22.63 36.85
CA LEU A 168 -16.62 -23.00 36.14
C LEU A 168 -16.82 -22.97 34.62
N VAL A 169 -17.91 -23.51 34.11
CA VAL A 169 -18.25 -23.55 32.68
C VAL A 169 -18.32 -22.17 32.04
N PRO A 170 -18.99 -21.15 32.64
CA PRO A 170 -18.95 -19.80 32.08
C PRO A 170 -17.54 -19.18 32.06
N ARG A 171 -16.71 -19.48 33.07
CA ARG A 171 -15.31 -18.99 33.11
C ARG A 171 -14.44 -19.65 32.04
N LEU A 172 -14.59 -20.96 31.83
CA LEU A 172 -13.89 -21.67 30.76
C LEU A 172 -14.28 -21.15 29.38
N ARG A 173 -15.56 -20.90 29.13
CA ARG A 173 -16.04 -20.26 27.89
C ARG A 173 -15.44 -18.86 27.71
N ALA A 174 -15.42 -18.04 28.77
CA ALA A 174 -14.80 -16.73 28.70
C ALA A 174 -13.32 -16.77 28.33
N VAL A 175 -12.57 -17.78 28.84
CA VAL A 175 -11.16 -17.98 28.45
C VAL A 175 -11.06 -18.45 26.98
N GLY A 176 -11.95 -19.34 26.53
CA GLY A 176 -12.02 -19.77 25.12
C GLY A 176 -12.31 -18.60 24.16
N ASP A 177 -13.22 -17.72 24.54
CA ASP A 177 -13.54 -16.50 23.77
C ASP A 177 -12.34 -15.55 23.70
N GLU A 178 -11.60 -15.40 24.81
CA GLU A 178 -10.41 -14.58 24.87
C GLU A 178 -9.26 -15.14 24.00
N LEU A 179 -9.06 -16.44 24.01
CA LEU A 179 -8.09 -17.12 23.13
C LEU A 179 -8.46 -16.94 21.66
N THR A 180 -9.74 -17.04 21.30
CA THR A 180 -10.24 -16.78 19.94
C THR A 180 -9.96 -15.34 19.51
N ARG A 181 -10.07 -14.40 20.45
CA ARG A 181 -9.76 -12.99 20.21
C ARG A 181 -8.28 -12.75 19.97
N VAL A 182 -7.42 -13.41 20.75
CA VAL A 182 -5.95 -13.36 20.56
C VAL A 182 -5.55 -13.96 19.20
N GLU A 183 -6.15 -15.07 18.78
CA GLU A 183 -5.95 -15.63 17.45
C GLU A 183 -6.32 -14.62 16.35
N GLY A 184 -7.43 -13.91 16.50
CA GLY A 184 -7.85 -12.85 15.58
C GLY A 184 -6.84 -11.70 15.48
N TYR A 185 -6.27 -11.26 16.61
CA TYR A 185 -5.22 -10.23 16.62
C TYR A 185 -3.93 -10.70 15.94
N ILE A 186 -3.56 -11.96 16.17
CA ILE A 186 -2.42 -12.59 15.52
C ILE A 186 -2.62 -12.63 14.00
N GLU A 187 -3.81 -13.02 13.54
CA GLU A 187 -4.14 -13.02 12.10
C GLU A 187 -4.10 -11.62 11.50
N GLN A 188 -4.67 -10.62 12.18
CA GLN A 188 -4.58 -9.23 11.74
C GLN A 188 -3.13 -8.76 11.62
N ALA A 189 -2.27 -9.06 12.60
CA ALA A 189 -0.86 -8.70 12.58
C ALA A 189 -0.11 -9.36 11.39
N LEU A 190 -0.43 -10.63 11.10
CA LEU A 190 0.14 -11.39 9.99
C LEU A 190 -0.30 -10.82 8.64
N PHE A 191 -1.58 -10.51 8.50
CA PHE A 191 -2.10 -9.85 7.29
C PHE A 191 -1.51 -8.44 7.12
N TYR A 192 -1.31 -7.71 8.22
CA TYR A 192 -0.62 -6.42 8.18
C TYR A 192 0.81 -6.57 7.65
N ALA A 193 1.60 -7.48 8.24
CA ALA A 193 2.98 -7.73 7.81
C ALA A 193 3.06 -8.15 6.33
N ARG A 194 2.14 -9.00 5.88
CA ARG A 194 2.05 -9.42 4.47
C ARG A 194 1.58 -8.27 3.55
N SER A 195 0.74 -7.37 4.03
CA SER A 195 0.22 -6.26 3.22
C SER A 195 1.29 -5.28 2.76
N GLU A 196 2.45 -5.20 3.44
CA GLU A 196 3.57 -4.35 3.04
C GLU A 196 4.28 -4.84 1.76
N THR A 197 4.23 -6.15 1.47
CA THR A 197 4.95 -6.78 0.35
C THR A 197 4.03 -7.41 -0.70
N LEU A 198 2.76 -7.03 -0.72
CA LEU A 198 1.71 -7.60 -1.58
C LEU A 198 2.02 -7.59 -3.08
N ASP A 199 2.89 -6.70 -3.56
CA ASP A 199 3.19 -6.55 -5.00
C ASP A 199 3.77 -7.80 -5.67
N ARG A 200 4.10 -8.87 -4.91
CA ARG A 200 4.70 -10.10 -5.43
C ARG A 200 3.89 -11.39 -5.24
N ASP A 201 2.87 -11.40 -4.38
CA ASP A 201 2.21 -12.63 -3.93
C ASP A 201 0.71 -12.74 -4.29
N PHE A 202 0.18 -11.84 -5.13
CA PHE A 202 -1.21 -11.88 -5.54
C PHE A 202 -1.49 -13.01 -6.53
N LEU A 203 -2.38 -13.92 -6.16
CA LEU A 203 -2.89 -14.94 -7.05
C LEU A 203 -4.29 -14.55 -7.55
N VAL A 204 -4.36 -13.60 -8.46
CA VAL A 204 -5.64 -13.16 -9.03
C VAL A 204 -6.21 -14.23 -9.96
N ARG A 205 -7.39 -14.74 -9.60
CA ARG A 205 -8.19 -15.69 -10.38
C ARG A 205 -9.64 -15.23 -10.44
N LYS A 206 -10.38 -15.82 -11.34
CA LYS A 206 -11.82 -15.60 -11.48
C LYS A 206 -12.57 -16.49 -10.49
N TYR A 207 -13.41 -15.89 -9.66
CA TYR A 207 -14.22 -16.57 -8.65
C TYR A 207 -15.66 -16.09 -8.69
N GLU A 208 -16.62 -16.97 -8.42
CA GLU A 208 -17.99 -16.60 -8.12
C GLU A 208 -18.07 -15.99 -6.70
N LEU A 209 -18.73 -14.84 -6.55
CA LEU A 209 -18.85 -14.15 -5.25
C LEU A 209 -19.51 -15.02 -4.19
N ARG A 210 -20.48 -15.87 -4.57
CA ARG A 210 -21.17 -16.78 -3.66
C ARG A 210 -20.21 -17.73 -2.92
N GLU A 211 -19.20 -18.23 -3.62
CA GLU A 211 -18.21 -19.15 -3.02
C GLU A 211 -17.40 -18.44 -1.94
N ILE A 212 -16.92 -17.22 -2.25
CA ILE A 212 -16.09 -16.42 -1.34
C ILE A 212 -16.91 -15.94 -0.13
N VAL A 213 -18.12 -15.40 -0.36
CA VAL A 213 -19.01 -14.95 0.72
C VAL A 213 -19.36 -16.13 1.63
N SER A 214 -19.70 -17.30 1.05
CA SER A 214 -19.99 -18.49 1.85
C SER A 214 -18.79 -18.97 2.65
N ALA A 215 -17.56 -18.87 2.11
CA ALA A 215 -16.35 -19.19 2.83
C ALA A 215 -16.11 -18.24 4.02
N ALA A 216 -16.30 -16.92 3.81
CA ALA A 216 -16.18 -15.92 4.86
C ALA A 216 -17.21 -16.12 5.97
N VAL A 217 -18.47 -16.37 5.64
CA VAL A 217 -19.54 -16.65 6.60
C VAL A 217 -19.23 -17.91 7.41
N ARG A 218 -18.80 -19.01 6.76
CA ARG A 218 -18.42 -20.24 7.48
C ARG A 218 -17.24 -20.02 8.43
N ALA A 219 -16.23 -19.27 8.00
CA ALA A 219 -15.05 -18.99 8.83
C ALA A 219 -15.41 -18.16 10.08
N ASN A 220 -16.46 -17.35 10.01
CA ASN A 220 -16.90 -16.49 11.11
C ASN A 220 -18.20 -16.99 11.80
N ALA A 221 -18.60 -18.24 11.56
CA ALA A 221 -19.90 -18.77 12.03
C ALA A 221 -20.06 -18.70 13.55
N SER A 222 -19.04 -19.09 14.32
CA SER A 222 -19.08 -19.05 15.80
C SER A 222 -19.29 -17.62 16.31
N LEU A 223 -18.63 -16.64 15.71
CA LEU A 223 -18.77 -15.23 16.05
C LEU A 223 -20.20 -14.73 15.77
N LEU A 224 -20.73 -15.02 14.58
CA LEU A 224 -22.08 -14.62 14.17
C LEU A 224 -23.16 -15.24 15.04
N ILE A 225 -23.02 -16.53 15.38
CA ILE A 225 -23.94 -17.23 16.29
C ILE A 225 -23.88 -16.60 17.69
N GLY A 226 -22.67 -16.34 18.21
CA GLY A 226 -22.49 -15.70 19.52
C GLY A 226 -23.11 -14.31 19.60
N ALA A 227 -23.01 -13.51 18.53
CA ALA A 227 -23.61 -12.18 18.40
C ALA A 227 -25.08 -12.22 17.94
N LYS A 228 -25.64 -13.41 17.66
CA LYS A 228 -27.00 -13.62 17.11
C LYS A 228 -27.24 -12.89 15.79
N VAL A 229 -26.18 -12.66 14.98
CA VAL A 229 -26.27 -12.01 13.67
C VAL A 229 -26.60 -13.05 12.62
N THR A 230 -27.66 -12.83 11.85
CA THR A 230 -28.08 -13.71 10.77
C THR A 230 -27.54 -13.24 9.43
N PRO A 231 -26.64 -14.00 8.77
CA PRO A 231 -26.19 -13.66 7.42
C PRO A 231 -27.28 -13.95 6.39
N ARG A 232 -27.48 -13.02 5.44
CA ARG A 232 -28.44 -13.09 4.34
C ARG A 232 -27.70 -13.00 3.02
N LEU A 233 -27.70 -14.08 2.25
CA LEU A 233 -27.16 -14.13 0.90
C LEU A 233 -28.26 -13.69 -0.06
N GLY A 234 -28.13 -12.48 -0.58
CA GLY A 234 -29.10 -11.86 -1.47
C GLY A 234 -28.83 -12.13 -2.95
N GLU A 235 -29.17 -11.18 -3.78
CA GLU A 235 -29.13 -11.28 -5.23
C GLU A 235 -27.72 -11.01 -5.81
N GLY A 236 -27.51 -11.43 -7.06
CA GLY A 236 -26.32 -11.14 -7.84
C GLY A 236 -25.04 -11.87 -7.41
N LEU A 237 -25.05 -12.70 -6.38
CA LEU A 237 -23.86 -13.41 -5.89
C LEU A 237 -23.31 -14.49 -6.86
N SER A 238 -24.03 -14.79 -7.93
CA SER A 238 -23.52 -15.61 -9.05
C SER A 238 -22.59 -14.84 -9.98
N LEU A 239 -22.44 -13.53 -9.82
CA LEU A 239 -21.46 -12.73 -10.55
C LEU A 239 -20.03 -13.16 -10.20
N GLU A 240 -19.19 -13.14 -11.21
CA GLU A 240 -17.79 -13.52 -11.10
C GLU A 240 -16.88 -12.28 -11.07
N VAL A 241 -15.85 -12.32 -10.24
CA VAL A 241 -14.85 -11.25 -10.09
C VAL A 241 -13.44 -11.81 -10.22
N PHE A 242 -12.51 -11.00 -10.69
CA PHE A 242 -11.09 -11.28 -10.62
C PHE A 242 -10.56 -10.82 -9.27
N THR A 243 -10.06 -11.74 -8.46
CA THR A 243 -9.58 -11.42 -7.11
C THR A 243 -8.66 -12.52 -6.59
N ASP A 244 -7.99 -12.26 -5.48
CA ASP A 244 -7.40 -13.31 -4.64
C ASP A 244 -8.42 -13.70 -3.56
N SER A 245 -8.87 -14.96 -3.61
CA SER A 245 -9.92 -15.46 -2.72
C SER A 245 -9.54 -15.38 -1.24
N LYS A 246 -8.27 -15.59 -0.89
CA LYS A 246 -7.80 -15.55 0.51
C LYS A 246 -7.92 -14.15 1.08
N TRP A 247 -7.49 -13.14 0.31
CA TRP A 247 -7.55 -11.74 0.72
C TRP A 247 -8.99 -11.25 0.80
N LEU A 248 -9.83 -11.62 -0.17
CA LEU A 248 -11.25 -11.22 -0.13
C LEU A 248 -12.00 -11.90 1.03
N VAL A 249 -11.76 -13.19 1.31
CA VAL A 249 -12.33 -13.87 2.50
C VAL A 249 -11.90 -13.16 3.78
N PHE A 250 -10.63 -12.74 3.90
CA PHE A 250 -10.16 -11.97 5.05
C PHE A 250 -10.87 -10.62 5.17
N MET A 251 -10.98 -9.84 4.07
CA MET A 251 -11.68 -8.55 4.09
C MET A 251 -13.14 -8.70 4.53
N LEU A 252 -13.86 -9.66 3.96
CA LEU A 252 -15.23 -9.97 4.37
C LEU A 252 -15.31 -10.42 5.82
N GLY A 253 -14.32 -11.17 6.31
CA GLY A 253 -14.20 -11.54 7.72
C GLY A 253 -14.09 -10.32 8.64
N GLN A 254 -13.33 -9.29 8.27
CA GLN A 254 -13.25 -8.03 9.03
C GLN A 254 -14.60 -7.29 9.06
N LEU A 255 -15.33 -7.28 7.94
CA LEU A 255 -16.67 -6.69 7.88
C LEU A 255 -17.66 -7.47 8.75
N LEU A 256 -17.66 -8.79 8.71
CA LEU A 256 -18.49 -9.65 9.56
C LEU A 256 -18.18 -9.48 11.06
N GLN A 257 -16.89 -9.32 11.40
CA GLN A 257 -16.48 -9.03 12.78
C GLN A 257 -17.02 -7.67 13.26
N ASN A 258 -17.04 -6.67 12.39
CA ASN A 258 -17.64 -5.37 12.70
C ASN A 258 -19.16 -5.50 12.85
N SER A 259 -19.86 -6.17 11.94
CA SER A 259 -21.31 -6.38 12.04
C SER A 259 -21.71 -7.15 13.31
N ALA A 260 -20.90 -8.13 13.73
CA ALA A 260 -21.12 -8.84 14.99
C ALA A 260 -20.87 -7.95 16.24
N ARG A 261 -19.84 -7.11 16.18
CA ARG A 261 -19.46 -6.22 17.29
C ARG A 261 -20.45 -5.09 17.52
N TYR A 262 -20.96 -4.51 16.44
CA TYR A 262 -21.85 -3.35 16.47
C TYR A 262 -23.33 -3.72 16.26
N ALA A 263 -23.65 -5.02 16.41
CA ALA A 263 -25.01 -5.53 16.29
C ALA A 263 -25.95 -4.91 17.34
N ARG A 264 -27.17 -4.58 16.93
CA ARG A 264 -28.22 -4.08 17.81
C ARG A 264 -29.22 -5.20 18.12
N ALA A 265 -29.38 -5.50 19.40
CA ALA A 265 -30.33 -6.54 19.85
C ALA A 265 -31.80 -6.16 19.59
N ASP A 266 -32.10 -4.86 19.53
CA ASP A 266 -33.43 -4.28 19.28
C ASP A 266 -33.73 -4.01 17.80
N ALA A 267 -32.82 -4.40 16.89
CA ALA A 267 -33.02 -4.24 15.45
C ALA A 267 -34.27 -5.03 15.00
N GLU A 268 -35.05 -4.43 14.08
CA GLU A 268 -36.25 -5.08 13.53
C GLU A 268 -35.87 -6.37 12.80
N GLY A 269 -36.50 -7.47 13.15
CA GLY A 269 -36.14 -8.81 12.62
C GLY A 269 -34.86 -9.40 13.22
N GLY A 270 -34.27 -8.79 14.25
CA GLY A 270 -33.02 -9.14 14.89
C GLY A 270 -31.78 -8.65 14.10
N PRO A 271 -30.57 -8.83 14.65
CA PRO A 271 -29.33 -8.44 13.97
C PRO A 271 -29.11 -9.27 12.68
N GLN A 272 -28.84 -8.58 11.57
CA GLN A 272 -28.65 -9.21 10.27
C GLN A 272 -27.49 -8.56 9.51
N VAL A 273 -26.88 -9.33 8.61
CA VAL A 273 -25.92 -8.84 7.63
C VAL A 273 -26.28 -9.38 6.25
N TRP A 274 -26.40 -8.51 5.26
CA TRP A 274 -26.78 -8.84 3.88
C TRP A 274 -25.58 -8.72 2.96
N PHE A 275 -25.55 -9.60 1.96
CA PHE A 275 -24.58 -9.62 0.86
C PHE A 275 -25.35 -9.56 -0.44
N ASP A 276 -25.24 -8.45 -1.15
CA ASP A 276 -25.85 -8.24 -2.45
C ASP A 276 -24.78 -7.85 -3.47
N ALA A 277 -24.90 -8.32 -4.72
CA ALA A 277 -23.99 -7.92 -5.78
C ALA A 277 -24.75 -7.46 -7.02
N ARG A 278 -24.15 -6.52 -7.76
CA ARG A 278 -24.71 -6.02 -9.02
C ARG A 278 -23.61 -5.67 -10.01
N LEU A 279 -23.93 -5.75 -11.28
CA LEU A 279 -23.10 -5.22 -12.36
C LEU A 279 -23.48 -3.74 -12.56
N VAL A 280 -22.47 -2.88 -12.64
CA VAL A 280 -22.63 -1.43 -12.81
C VAL A 280 -21.84 -0.99 -14.03
N ASP A 281 -22.37 0.00 -14.76
CA ASP A 281 -21.79 0.56 -15.98
C ASP A 281 -21.51 -0.50 -17.07
N GLU A 282 -22.43 -1.45 -17.23
CA GLU A 282 -22.35 -2.57 -18.19
C GLU A 282 -22.07 -2.06 -19.61
N GLY A 283 -21.02 -2.62 -20.24
CA GLY A 283 -20.60 -2.23 -21.59
C GLY A 283 -19.81 -0.93 -21.68
N LEU A 284 -19.53 -0.28 -20.57
CA LEU A 284 -18.70 0.93 -20.50
C LEU A 284 -17.26 0.61 -20.02
N ALA A 285 -16.35 1.56 -20.25
CA ALA A 285 -14.96 1.40 -19.75
C ALA A 285 -14.86 1.30 -18.22
N ALA A 286 -15.87 1.79 -17.51
CA ALA A 286 -15.99 1.77 -16.06
C ALA A 286 -16.80 0.57 -15.53
N GLU A 287 -17.06 -0.43 -16.38
CA GLU A 287 -17.79 -1.63 -15.98
C GLU A 287 -17.15 -2.32 -14.77
N ARG A 288 -17.94 -2.54 -13.72
CA ARG A 288 -17.49 -3.15 -12.49
C ARG A 288 -18.60 -3.97 -11.82
N VAL A 289 -18.18 -4.96 -11.05
CA VAL A 289 -19.09 -5.71 -10.16
C VAL A 289 -18.99 -5.09 -8.78
N GLU A 290 -20.09 -4.64 -8.22
CA GLU A 290 -20.17 -4.13 -6.85
C GLU A 290 -20.72 -5.22 -5.92
N LEU A 291 -19.98 -5.52 -4.84
CA LEU A 291 -20.42 -6.33 -3.72
C LEU A 291 -20.69 -5.43 -2.53
N ALA A 292 -21.94 -5.33 -2.12
CA ALA A 292 -22.38 -4.60 -0.93
C ALA A 292 -22.51 -5.57 0.25
N VAL A 293 -21.89 -5.20 1.38
CA VAL A 293 -22.03 -5.87 2.69
C VAL A 293 -22.67 -4.86 3.62
N ARG A 294 -23.92 -5.11 4.04
CA ARG A 294 -24.72 -4.19 4.86
C ARG A 294 -25.22 -4.87 6.11
N ASP A 295 -25.14 -4.20 7.26
CA ASP A 295 -25.77 -4.64 8.50
C ASP A 295 -26.83 -3.63 8.98
N ASN A 296 -27.64 -4.04 9.95
CA ASN A 296 -28.62 -3.20 10.66
C ASN A 296 -28.16 -2.87 12.09
N GLY A 297 -26.86 -2.70 12.27
CA GLY A 297 -26.25 -2.36 13.56
C GLY A 297 -26.46 -0.91 13.98
N CYS A 298 -25.61 -0.42 14.88
CA CYS A 298 -25.73 0.93 15.41
C CYS A 298 -25.35 2.04 14.42
N GLY A 299 -24.73 1.70 13.28
CA GLY A 299 -24.27 2.69 12.32
C GLY A 299 -23.16 3.61 12.83
N VAL A 300 -22.83 4.61 12.04
CA VAL A 300 -21.77 5.60 12.30
C VAL A 300 -22.33 6.99 12.00
N ALA A 301 -22.00 7.98 12.83
CA ALA A 301 -22.35 9.36 12.59
C ALA A 301 -21.70 9.90 11.30
N GLU A 302 -22.40 10.77 10.57
CA GLU A 302 -21.93 11.36 9.31
C GLU A 302 -20.54 12.03 9.45
N ALA A 303 -20.29 12.68 10.58
CA ALA A 303 -19.00 13.33 10.87
C ALA A 303 -17.81 12.35 10.93
N ASP A 304 -18.06 11.08 11.24
CA ASP A 304 -17.06 10.04 11.39
C ASP A 304 -16.86 9.21 10.11
N LEU A 305 -17.80 9.27 9.14
CA LEU A 305 -17.75 8.47 7.90
C LEU A 305 -16.44 8.63 7.12
N LEU A 306 -15.91 9.85 7.03
CA LEU A 306 -14.66 10.13 6.34
C LEU A 306 -13.43 9.53 7.04
N ARG A 307 -13.57 9.15 8.31
CA ARG A 307 -12.49 8.68 9.16
C ARG A 307 -12.54 7.20 9.47
N VAL A 308 -13.58 6.49 9.06
CA VAL A 308 -13.74 5.06 9.38
C VAL A 308 -12.60 4.18 8.84
N PHE A 309 -11.89 4.68 7.81
CA PHE A 309 -10.72 4.03 7.25
C PHE A 309 -9.39 4.55 7.81
N ASP A 310 -9.39 5.51 8.74
CA ASP A 310 -8.16 5.97 9.38
C ASP A 310 -7.59 4.88 10.29
N ARG A 311 -6.27 4.72 10.26
CA ARG A 311 -5.58 3.73 11.08
C ARG A 311 -5.79 4.00 12.58
N GLY A 312 -6.37 3.03 13.28
CA GLY A 312 -6.61 3.13 14.72
C GLY A 312 -7.84 3.98 15.07
N PHE A 313 -8.64 4.39 14.10
CA PHE A 313 -9.87 5.12 14.37
C PHE A 313 -10.93 4.19 14.98
N THR A 314 -11.47 4.62 16.10
CA THR A 314 -12.60 3.97 16.79
C THR A 314 -13.58 5.08 17.13
N GLY A 315 -14.68 5.23 16.40
CA GLY A 315 -15.73 6.22 16.70
C GLY A 315 -16.26 6.14 18.14
N ASP A 316 -17.19 6.98 18.51
CA ASP A 316 -17.74 7.02 19.86
C ASP A 316 -18.33 5.67 20.29
N ASN A 317 -18.94 4.94 19.35
CA ASN A 317 -19.42 3.57 19.56
C ASN A 317 -18.27 2.57 19.86
N GLY A 318 -17.09 2.78 19.28
CA GLY A 318 -15.91 1.95 19.52
C GLY A 318 -15.22 2.22 20.86
N ARG A 319 -15.33 3.44 21.43
CA ARG A 319 -14.81 3.78 22.76
C ARG A 319 -15.62 3.15 23.88
N SER A 320 -16.92 2.94 23.69
CA SER A 320 -17.78 2.22 24.63
C SER A 320 -17.50 0.72 24.64
N HIS A 321 -17.02 0.15 23.53
CA HIS A 321 -16.60 -1.25 23.41
C HIS A 321 -15.09 -1.37 23.64
N LYS A 322 -14.67 -1.65 24.88
CA LYS A 322 -13.28 -1.64 25.41
C LYS A 322 -12.17 -2.33 24.61
N HIS A 323 -12.44 -2.92 23.44
CA HIS A 323 -11.49 -3.79 22.72
C HIS A 323 -11.45 -3.58 21.19
N SER A 324 -11.81 -2.40 20.65
CA SER A 324 -11.67 -2.12 19.22
C SER A 324 -10.26 -1.59 18.90
N THR A 325 -9.54 -2.23 18.00
CA THR A 325 -8.19 -1.80 17.57
C THR A 325 -8.22 -0.68 16.53
N GLY A 326 -9.38 -0.44 15.88
CA GLY A 326 -9.50 0.48 14.76
C GLY A 326 -8.69 0.09 13.52
N LEU A 327 -8.26 -1.17 13.43
CA LEU A 327 -7.44 -1.65 12.32
C LEU A 327 -8.24 -2.40 11.24
N GLY A 328 -9.42 -2.93 11.56
CA GLY A 328 -10.17 -3.80 10.65
C GLY A 328 -10.56 -3.12 9.35
N LEU A 329 -11.28 -1.98 9.40
CA LEU A 329 -11.69 -1.23 8.21
C LEU A 329 -10.50 -0.60 7.47
N TRP A 330 -9.50 -0.13 8.19
CA TRP A 330 -8.27 0.35 7.58
C TRP A 330 -7.57 -0.75 6.76
N LEU A 331 -7.51 -2.00 7.27
CA LEU A 331 -6.97 -3.14 6.53
C LEU A 331 -7.82 -3.47 5.29
N VAL A 332 -9.14 -3.44 5.41
CA VAL A 332 -10.05 -3.63 4.27
C VAL A 332 -9.75 -2.61 3.17
N TRP A 333 -9.71 -1.33 3.52
CA TRP A 333 -9.39 -0.25 2.57
C TRP A 333 -8.01 -0.42 1.95
N ARG A 334 -6.98 -0.69 2.76
CA ARG A 334 -5.61 -0.85 2.29
C ARG A 334 -5.45 -2.03 1.32
N LEU A 335 -6.04 -3.17 1.65
CA LEU A 335 -6.02 -4.36 0.81
C LEU A 335 -6.79 -4.16 -0.49
N ALA A 336 -7.98 -3.59 -0.41
CA ALA A 336 -8.79 -3.27 -1.57
C ALA A 336 -8.04 -2.32 -2.53
N THR A 337 -7.45 -1.24 -2.01
CA THR A 337 -6.64 -0.30 -2.80
C THR A 337 -5.49 -1.01 -3.52
N LYS A 338 -4.75 -1.89 -2.83
CA LYS A 338 -3.66 -2.67 -3.43
C LYS A 338 -4.15 -3.69 -4.46
N MET A 339 -5.38 -4.17 -4.32
CA MET A 339 -6.04 -5.08 -5.27
C MET A 339 -6.74 -4.35 -6.40
N GLY A 340 -6.66 -3.01 -6.50
CA GLY A 340 -7.40 -2.25 -7.50
C GLY A 340 -8.92 -2.32 -7.32
N VAL A 341 -9.40 -2.63 -6.09
CA VAL A 341 -10.81 -2.70 -5.73
C VAL A 341 -11.21 -1.37 -5.09
N GLU A 342 -12.25 -0.74 -5.61
CA GLU A 342 -12.82 0.47 -5.02
C GLU A 342 -13.57 0.14 -3.73
N VAL A 343 -13.48 1.02 -2.73
CA VAL A 343 -14.21 0.88 -1.47
C VAL A 343 -15.01 2.13 -1.19
N SER A 344 -16.29 1.97 -0.94
CA SER A 344 -17.16 3.04 -0.47
C SER A 344 -17.94 2.59 0.76
N VAL A 345 -18.36 3.56 1.56
CA VAL A 345 -19.16 3.33 2.76
C VAL A 345 -20.39 4.21 2.75
N ASP A 346 -21.47 3.67 3.30
CA ASP A 346 -22.70 4.38 3.58
C ASP A 346 -23.21 3.98 4.97
N SER A 347 -23.64 4.93 5.78
CA SER A 347 -24.14 4.66 7.11
C SER A 347 -24.92 5.85 7.65
N ALA A 348 -25.94 5.55 8.43
CA ALA A 348 -26.60 6.51 9.29
C ALA A 348 -26.68 5.95 10.71
N GLU A 349 -26.53 6.82 11.70
CA GLU A 349 -26.59 6.43 13.10
C GLU A 349 -27.95 5.79 13.44
N GLY A 350 -27.92 4.58 13.96
CA GLY A 350 -29.13 3.79 14.27
C GLY A 350 -29.73 3.02 13.09
N GLU A 351 -29.25 3.18 11.85
CA GLU A 351 -29.81 2.52 10.66
C GLU A 351 -28.93 1.37 10.14
N GLY A 352 -27.65 1.34 10.55
CA GLY A 352 -26.69 0.32 10.15
C GLY A 352 -25.50 0.85 9.37
N PHE A 353 -24.68 -0.06 8.85
CA PHE A 353 -23.43 0.24 8.15
C PHE A 353 -23.32 -0.60 6.87
N ALA A 354 -22.93 0.04 5.79
CA ALA A 354 -22.75 -0.63 4.49
C ALA A 354 -21.35 -0.34 3.93
N VAL A 355 -20.66 -1.38 3.47
CA VAL A 355 -19.42 -1.29 2.70
C VAL A 355 -19.66 -1.87 1.33
N THR A 356 -19.31 -1.12 0.29
CA THR A 356 -19.38 -1.60 -1.10
C THR A 356 -17.97 -1.76 -1.65
N LEU A 357 -17.68 -2.95 -2.19
CA LEU A 357 -16.43 -3.32 -2.86
C LEU A 357 -16.67 -3.36 -4.36
N GLY A 358 -16.02 -2.49 -5.14
CA GLY A 358 -16.13 -2.38 -6.58
C GLY A 358 -14.98 -3.09 -7.28
N PHE A 359 -15.26 -4.19 -7.98
CA PHE A 359 -14.27 -4.99 -8.72
C PHE A 359 -14.31 -4.61 -10.19
N PRO A 360 -13.22 -4.10 -10.79
CA PRO A 360 -13.16 -3.84 -12.23
C PRO A 360 -13.44 -5.12 -13.02
N ALA A 361 -14.29 -5.03 -14.05
CA ALA A 361 -14.61 -6.19 -14.88
C ALA A 361 -13.42 -6.65 -15.74
N ASN A 362 -12.44 -5.80 -15.95
CA ASN A 362 -11.33 -6.05 -16.87
C ASN A 362 -10.06 -6.51 -16.14
N LYS A 363 -9.53 -7.70 -16.52
CA LYS A 363 -8.31 -8.28 -15.94
C LYS A 363 -7.06 -7.41 -16.14
N MET A 364 -7.04 -6.52 -17.13
CA MET A 364 -5.88 -5.66 -17.42
C MET A 364 -5.57 -4.64 -16.31
N HIS A 365 -6.56 -4.25 -15.51
CA HIS A 365 -6.34 -3.34 -14.37
C HIS A 365 -5.42 -3.91 -13.28
N TYR A 366 -5.29 -5.23 -13.19
CA TYR A 366 -4.47 -5.91 -12.19
C TYR A 366 -3.02 -6.16 -12.64
N LEU A 367 -2.67 -5.83 -13.89
CA LEU A 367 -1.34 -6.05 -14.45
C LEU A 367 -0.51 -4.76 -14.60
N GLU A 368 -1.12 -3.59 -14.37
CA GLU A 368 -0.50 -2.27 -14.56
C GLU A 368 -0.14 -1.57 -13.23
N GLY A 369 -0.29 -2.25 -12.08
CA GLY A 369 0.01 -1.73 -10.73
C GLY A 369 1.38 -2.14 -10.20
#